data_377d09ac170f23f0ff853a48dce9a127
#
_entry.id   377d09ac170f23f0ff853a48dce9a127
#
_cell.length_a   1.000
_cell.length_b   1.000
_cell.length_c   1.000
_cell.angle_alpha   90.00
_cell.angle_beta   90.00
_cell.angle_gamma   90.00
#
_symmetry.space_group_name_H-M   'P 1'
#
loop_
_entity.id
_entity.type
_entity.pdbx_description
1 polymer ?
#
loop_
_entity_poly.entity_id
_entity_poly.type
_entity_poly.pdbx_seq_one_letter_code
_entity_poly.pdbx_strand_id
1 'polypeptide(L)'
;MSRICDMFEEKGHEYEQIRNQLIINHDFLNRYYLDMQRDLNEKYLAIQKERDAWEKEKDEIKGMINLDSEVVSLNVGGTHHLKTERDVLRLCKGSTLEKMFNGMHDLKKIDDAVFLDRDGKTFQYLVNYLRNDRTVFPEFMDKNDEVHFFKELDFWKVPVKPGTKSASQVYTQQNYPTQKMNTSFGSSGKKQARTPI
;
A
#
# COMPACT_ATOMS: atom_id res chain seq x y z
N MET A 1 -63.28 47.91 49.44
CA MET A 1 -61.94 47.49 49.72
C MET A 1 -61.65 46.05 49.27
N SER A 2 -62.62 45.10 49.33
CA SER A 2 -62.51 43.70 48.95
C SER A 2 -62.04 43.50 47.45
N ARG A 3 -62.67 44.09 46.45
CA ARG A 3 -62.44 43.96 45.03
C ARG A 3 -60.98 44.31 44.58
N ILE A 4 -60.37 45.26 45.28
CA ILE A 4 -58.98 45.66 44.94
C ILE A 4 -57.97 44.61 45.46
N CYS A 5 -58.19 44.02 46.63
CA CYS A 5 -57.41 42.95 47.17
C CYS A 5 -57.50 41.70 46.28
N ASP A 6 -58.68 41.30 45.87
CA ASP A 6 -58.94 40.16 44.97
C ASP A 6 -58.16 40.27 43.61
N MET A 7 -58.18 41.49 43.05
CA MET A 7 -57.46 41.80 41.80
C MET A 7 -55.95 41.79 41.95
N PHE A 8 -55.41 42.12 43.11
CA PHE A 8 -53.91 41.98 43.38
C PHE A 8 -53.55 40.57 43.61
N GLU A 9 -54.35 39.73 44.25
CA GLU A 9 -54.08 38.30 44.44
C GLU A 9 -54.16 37.57 43.11
N GLU A 10 -55.14 37.83 42.27
CA GLU A 10 -55.28 37.26 40.92
C GLU A 10 -54.04 37.56 40.03
N LYS A 11 -53.58 38.80 39.99
CA LYS A 11 -52.35 39.20 39.27
C LYS A 11 -51.12 38.60 39.90
N GLY A 12 -51.04 38.43 41.18
CA GLY A 12 -49.92 37.74 41.85
C GLY A 12 -49.79 36.28 41.37
N HIS A 13 -50.93 35.59 41.27
CA HIS A 13 -50.94 34.21 40.75
C HIS A 13 -50.55 34.14 39.27
N GLU A 14 -50.99 35.08 38.44
CA GLU A 14 -50.63 35.16 37.03
C GLU A 14 -49.12 35.37 36.85
N TYR A 15 -48.51 36.29 37.61
CA TYR A 15 -47.08 36.51 37.61
C TYR A 15 -46.29 35.26 38.04
N GLU A 16 -46.75 34.52 39.03
CA GLU A 16 -46.09 33.30 39.48
C GLU A 16 -46.18 32.18 38.45
N GLN A 17 -47.31 32.06 37.77
CA GLN A 17 -47.42 31.09 36.64
C GLN A 17 -46.44 31.40 35.47
N ILE A 18 -46.41 32.70 35.08
CA ILE A 18 -45.48 33.14 34.01
C ILE A 18 -44.03 32.88 34.42
N ARG A 19 -43.66 33.21 35.66
CA ARG A 19 -42.31 32.96 36.17
C ARG A 19 -41.94 31.47 36.15
N ASN A 20 -42.84 30.62 36.59
CA ASN A 20 -42.61 29.18 36.60
C ASN A 20 -42.50 28.63 35.19
N GLN A 21 -43.30 29.11 34.23
CA GLN A 21 -43.20 28.73 32.83
C GLN A 21 -41.84 29.15 32.19
N LEU A 22 -41.37 30.35 32.54
CA LEU A 22 -40.05 30.85 32.09
C LEU A 22 -38.90 29.97 32.62
N ILE A 23 -38.95 29.53 33.87
CA ILE A 23 -37.94 28.64 34.46
C ILE A 23 -37.94 27.30 33.71
N ILE A 24 -39.11 26.71 33.48
CA ILE A 24 -39.25 25.45 32.76
C ILE A 24 -38.68 25.57 31.33
N ASN A 25 -39.01 26.63 30.62
CA ASN A 25 -38.53 26.88 29.26
C ASN A 25 -37.03 27.11 29.24
N HIS A 26 -36.48 27.83 30.20
CA HIS A 26 -35.03 28.03 30.34
C HIS A 26 -34.30 26.71 30.58
N ASP A 27 -34.78 25.85 31.47
CA ASP A 27 -34.21 24.54 31.75
C ASP A 27 -34.27 23.61 30.52
N PHE A 28 -35.38 23.67 29.77
CA PHE A 28 -35.52 22.93 28.53
C PHE A 28 -34.49 23.39 27.48
N LEU A 29 -34.33 24.69 27.29
CA LEU A 29 -33.34 25.25 26.35
C LEU A 29 -31.92 24.90 26.75
N ASN A 30 -31.61 24.94 28.03
CA ASN A 30 -30.27 24.56 28.50
C ASN A 30 -29.95 23.09 28.25
N ARG A 31 -30.91 22.17 28.49
CA ARG A 31 -30.76 20.76 28.18
C ARG A 31 -30.57 20.54 26.69
N TYR A 32 -31.42 21.16 25.88
CA TYR A 32 -31.33 21.07 24.42
C TYR A 32 -29.97 21.57 23.89
N TYR A 33 -29.46 22.67 24.44
CA TYR A 33 -28.15 23.22 24.09
C TYR A 33 -26.99 22.26 24.45
N LEU A 34 -27.05 21.67 25.62
CA LEU A 34 -26.06 20.71 26.08
C LEU A 34 -26.04 19.43 25.21
N ASP A 35 -27.25 18.93 24.86
CA ASP A 35 -27.37 17.77 23.98
C ASP A 35 -26.81 18.07 22.58
N MET A 36 -27.12 19.23 22.02
CA MET A 36 -26.60 19.65 20.72
C MET A 36 -25.07 19.82 20.74
N GLN A 37 -24.50 20.35 21.81
CA GLN A 37 -23.06 20.46 21.98
C GLN A 37 -22.40 19.07 22.04
N ARG A 38 -23.03 18.12 22.74
CA ARG A 38 -22.51 16.73 22.80
C ARG A 38 -22.51 16.09 21.43
N ASP A 39 -23.61 16.15 20.68
CA ASP A 39 -23.74 15.59 19.34
C ASP A 39 -22.73 16.22 18.37
N LEU A 40 -22.52 17.53 18.47
CA LEU A 40 -21.51 18.21 17.64
C LEU A 40 -20.08 17.73 17.96
N ASN A 41 -19.77 17.56 19.23
CA ASN A 41 -18.48 17.08 19.67
C ASN A 41 -18.23 15.62 19.23
N GLU A 42 -19.23 14.75 19.32
CA GLU A 42 -19.16 13.38 18.83
C GLU A 42 -18.88 13.33 17.32
N LYS A 43 -19.59 14.13 16.54
CA LYS A 43 -19.36 14.25 15.09
C LYS A 43 -17.97 14.78 14.77
N TYR A 44 -17.50 15.77 15.52
CA TYR A 44 -16.15 16.31 15.35
C TYR A 44 -15.08 15.24 15.59
N LEU A 45 -15.21 14.46 16.67
CA LEU A 45 -14.29 13.38 16.98
C LEU A 45 -14.30 12.27 15.92
N ALA A 46 -15.48 11.93 15.38
CA ALA A 46 -15.61 10.96 14.29
C ALA A 46 -14.87 11.43 13.03
N ILE A 47 -15.07 12.69 12.63
CA ILE A 47 -14.38 13.28 11.47
C ILE A 47 -12.85 13.31 11.68
N GLN A 48 -12.38 13.65 12.89
CA GLN A 48 -10.96 13.61 13.20
C GLN A 48 -10.39 12.21 13.02
N LYS A 49 -11.07 11.19 13.53
CA LYS A 49 -10.66 9.78 13.40
C LYS A 49 -10.59 9.32 11.95
N GLU A 50 -11.58 9.69 11.14
CA GLU A 50 -11.57 9.38 9.70
C GLU A 50 -10.41 10.08 8.97
N ARG A 51 -10.15 11.34 9.30
CA ARG A 51 -9.03 12.09 8.72
C ARG A 51 -7.69 11.44 9.06
N ASP A 52 -7.47 11.08 10.33
CA ASP A 52 -6.23 10.45 10.77
C ASP A 52 -6.02 9.08 10.11
N ALA A 53 -7.10 8.30 9.94
CA ALA A 53 -7.06 7.04 9.20
C ALA A 53 -6.69 7.26 7.73
N TRP A 54 -7.26 8.25 7.07
CA TRP A 54 -6.96 8.59 5.68
C TRP A 54 -5.53 9.12 5.50
N GLU A 55 -5.02 9.95 6.42
CA GLU A 55 -3.62 10.40 6.39
C GLU A 55 -2.65 9.23 6.52
N LYS A 56 -2.95 8.28 7.41
CA LYS A 56 -2.15 7.07 7.58
C LYS A 56 -2.13 6.21 6.31
N GLU A 57 -3.29 5.96 5.70
CA GLU A 57 -3.39 5.23 4.43
C GLU A 57 -2.61 5.92 3.31
N LYS A 58 -2.71 7.25 3.22
CA LYS A 58 -1.96 8.05 2.26
C LYS A 58 -0.45 7.93 2.44
N ASP A 59 0.03 7.94 3.68
CA ASP A 59 1.47 7.79 3.97
C ASP A 59 1.95 6.36 3.69
N GLU A 60 1.12 5.34 3.93
CA GLU A 60 1.41 3.96 3.53
C GLU A 60 1.53 3.83 2.01
N ILE A 61 0.60 4.43 1.24
CA ILE A 61 0.64 4.46 -0.22
C ILE A 61 1.88 5.21 -0.73
N LYS A 62 2.23 6.35 -0.12
CA LYS A 62 3.46 7.09 -0.46
C LYS A 62 4.73 6.27 -0.20
N GLY A 63 4.75 5.49 0.88
CA GLY A 63 5.85 4.58 1.18
C GLY A 63 5.99 3.43 0.17
N MET A 64 4.88 2.99 -0.43
CA MET A 64 4.86 1.97 -1.48
C MET A 64 5.24 2.53 -2.86
N ILE A 65 4.86 3.77 -3.14
CA ILE A 65 5.11 4.45 -4.41
C ILE A 65 6.07 5.59 -4.13
N ASN A 66 7.31 5.47 -4.58
CA ASN A 66 8.29 6.56 -4.48
C ASN A 66 7.94 7.67 -5.49
N LEU A 67 6.96 8.51 -5.15
CA LEU A 67 6.45 9.59 -6.01
C LEU A 67 7.49 10.70 -6.28
N ASP A 68 8.57 10.76 -5.47
CA ASP A 68 9.65 11.73 -5.61
C ASP A 68 10.79 11.20 -6.51
N SER A 69 10.70 9.94 -6.98
CA SER A 69 11.71 9.37 -7.86
C SER A 69 11.65 9.98 -9.25
N GLU A 70 12.80 10.47 -9.71
CA GLU A 70 12.94 11.03 -11.05
C GLU A 70 12.77 9.95 -12.12
N VAL A 71 11.85 10.17 -13.06
CA VAL A 71 11.68 9.29 -14.22
C VAL A 71 12.77 9.57 -15.25
N VAL A 72 13.53 8.54 -15.58
CA VAL A 72 14.59 8.58 -16.58
C VAL A 72 14.09 7.96 -17.89
N SER A 73 14.28 8.69 -18.99
CA SER A 73 14.10 8.17 -20.34
C SER A 73 15.38 7.55 -20.84
N LEU A 74 15.33 6.31 -21.34
CA LEU A 74 16.46 5.55 -21.85
C LEU A 74 16.24 5.22 -23.34
N ASN A 75 17.28 5.38 -24.13
CA ASN A 75 17.38 4.90 -25.50
C ASN A 75 18.45 3.79 -25.52
N VAL A 76 18.01 2.54 -25.65
CA VAL A 76 18.88 1.38 -25.60
C VAL A 76 19.08 0.81 -27.00
N GLY A 77 20.33 0.81 -27.46
CA GLY A 77 20.72 0.35 -28.78
C GLY A 77 20.11 1.14 -29.95
N GLY A 78 19.59 2.35 -29.68
CA GLY A 78 19.01 3.21 -30.72
C GLY A 78 17.58 2.83 -31.16
N THR A 79 17.07 1.67 -30.75
CA THR A 79 15.78 1.13 -31.20
C THR A 79 14.77 0.91 -30.06
N HIS A 80 15.24 0.73 -28.83
CA HIS A 80 14.38 0.49 -27.65
C HIS A 80 14.33 1.71 -26.76
N HIS A 81 13.12 2.28 -26.63
CA HIS A 81 12.87 3.41 -25.74
C HIS A 81 12.14 2.95 -24.47
N LEU A 82 12.79 3.14 -23.33
CA LEU A 82 12.27 2.74 -22.03
C LEU A 82 12.15 3.95 -21.11
N LYS A 83 11.14 3.93 -20.24
CA LYS A 83 11.03 4.88 -19.13
C LYS A 83 11.00 4.10 -17.83
N THR A 84 11.82 4.51 -16.88
CA THR A 84 11.86 3.88 -15.56
C THR A 84 12.27 4.91 -14.51
N GLU A 85 11.97 4.66 -13.27
CA GLU A 85 12.42 5.51 -12.18
C GLU A 85 13.93 5.34 -11.98
N ARG A 86 14.60 6.42 -11.64
CA ARG A 86 16.03 6.43 -11.33
C ARG A 86 16.36 5.45 -10.20
N ASP A 87 15.51 5.35 -9.20
CA ASP A 87 15.71 4.48 -8.04
C ASP A 87 15.67 2.99 -8.39
N VAL A 88 14.89 2.59 -9.40
CA VAL A 88 14.90 1.22 -9.93
C VAL A 88 16.30 0.88 -10.48
N LEU A 89 16.93 1.82 -11.21
CA LEU A 89 18.27 1.61 -11.77
C LEU A 89 19.35 1.60 -10.68
N ARG A 90 19.10 2.27 -9.54
CA ARG A 90 20.00 2.36 -8.38
C ARG A 90 19.77 1.30 -7.31
N LEU A 91 18.82 0.41 -7.51
CA LEU A 91 18.41 -0.60 -6.51
C LEU A 91 19.57 -1.44 -5.99
N CYS A 92 20.52 -1.81 -6.87
CA CYS A 92 21.65 -2.64 -6.53
C CYS A 92 22.86 -1.78 -6.19
N LYS A 93 23.03 -1.45 -4.91
CA LYS A 93 24.18 -0.69 -4.44
C LYS A 93 25.50 -1.38 -4.80
N GLY A 94 26.46 -0.59 -5.29
CA GLY A 94 27.76 -1.07 -5.75
C GLY A 94 27.78 -1.62 -7.18
N SER A 95 26.63 -1.80 -7.85
CA SER A 95 26.55 -2.16 -9.26
C SER A 95 27.04 -1.03 -10.17
N THR A 96 27.46 -1.39 -11.39
CA THR A 96 27.83 -0.39 -12.41
C THR A 96 26.62 0.48 -12.77
N LEU A 97 25.43 -0.10 -12.80
CA LEU A 97 24.17 0.60 -13.08
C LEU A 97 23.88 1.66 -11.99
N GLU A 98 24.00 1.30 -10.71
CA GLU A 98 23.82 2.26 -9.60
C GLU A 98 24.81 3.42 -9.71
N LYS A 99 26.11 3.13 -9.94
CA LYS A 99 27.12 4.17 -10.06
C LYS A 99 26.87 5.11 -11.24
N MET A 100 26.38 4.59 -12.35
CA MET A 100 26.04 5.38 -13.54
C MET A 100 24.88 6.33 -13.28
N PHE A 101 23.86 5.90 -12.54
CA PHE A 101 22.63 6.67 -12.30
C PHE A 101 22.59 7.37 -10.94
N ASN A 102 23.69 7.42 -10.19
CA ASN A 102 23.75 8.09 -8.88
C ASN A 102 23.76 9.64 -8.94
N GLY A 103 23.81 10.21 -10.14
CA GLY A 103 23.81 11.66 -10.37
C GLY A 103 25.19 12.31 -10.39
N MET A 104 26.28 11.55 -10.19
CA MET A 104 27.65 12.09 -10.22
C MET A 104 28.23 12.17 -11.62
N HIS A 105 27.61 11.54 -12.61
CA HIS A 105 28.13 11.46 -13.97
C HIS A 105 27.19 12.11 -14.97
N ASP A 106 27.76 12.89 -15.88
CA ASP A 106 27.05 13.38 -17.05
C ASP A 106 26.88 12.24 -18.04
N LEU A 107 25.63 11.81 -18.24
CA LEU A 107 25.29 10.74 -19.15
C LEU A 107 25.05 11.27 -20.55
N LYS A 108 25.55 10.52 -21.57
CA LYS A 108 25.30 10.86 -22.96
C LYS A 108 23.78 10.78 -23.22
N LYS A 109 23.20 11.85 -23.73
CA LYS A 109 21.79 11.92 -24.10
C LYS A 109 21.63 12.05 -25.62
N ILE A 110 20.61 11.43 -26.15
CA ILE A 110 20.11 11.60 -27.52
C ILE A 110 18.61 11.82 -27.39
N ASP A 111 18.10 12.94 -27.92
CA ASP A 111 16.67 13.33 -27.84
C ASP A 111 16.14 13.27 -26.40
N ASP A 112 16.86 13.90 -25.46
CA ASP A 112 16.57 13.91 -24.02
C ASP A 112 16.55 12.53 -23.32
N ALA A 113 16.84 11.46 -24.02
CA ALA A 113 16.99 10.12 -23.45
C ALA A 113 18.46 9.76 -23.23
N VAL A 114 18.77 9.10 -22.11
CA VAL A 114 20.11 8.56 -21.86
C VAL A 114 20.38 7.43 -22.82
N PHE A 115 21.43 7.55 -23.62
CA PHE A 115 21.80 6.53 -24.60
C PHE A 115 22.66 5.44 -23.96
N LEU A 116 22.22 4.18 -24.11
CA LEU A 116 22.93 2.98 -23.70
C LEU A 116 23.18 2.11 -24.93
N ASP A 117 24.47 1.88 -25.26
CA ASP A 117 24.83 1.02 -26.37
C ASP A 117 24.79 -0.46 -25.95
N ARG A 118 23.58 -0.97 -25.79
CA ARG A 118 23.27 -2.34 -25.35
C ARG A 118 22.11 -2.93 -26.11
N ASP A 119 21.91 -4.25 -26.00
CA ASP A 119 20.72 -4.91 -26.55
C ASP A 119 19.47 -4.50 -25.76
N GLY A 120 18.52 -3.88 -26.48
CA GLY A 120 17.32 -3.29 -25.86
C GLY A 120 16.37 -4.32 -25.26
N LYS A 121 16.21 -5.49 -25.91
CA LYS A 121 15.36 -6.58 -25.43
C LYS A 121 15.91 -7.16 -24.11
N THR A 122 17.20 -7.43 -24.07
CA THR A 122 17.86 -7.98 -22.89
C THR A 122 17.87 -6.98 -21.74
N PHE A 123 18.10 -5.70 -22.04
CA PHE A 123 18.03 -4.62 -21.03
C PHE A 123 16.63 -4.45 -20.47
N GLN A 124 15.58 -4.64 -21.26
CA GLN A 124 14.22 -4.62 -20.78
C GLN A 124 13.94 -5.73 -19.75
N TYR A 125 14.47 -6.94 -19.98
CA TYR A 125 14.40 -8.01 -18.99
C TYR A 125 15.11 -7.62 -17.69
N LEU A 126 16.27 -6.97 -17.77
CA LEU A 126 16.99 -6.46 -16.60
C LEU A 126 16.14 -5.45 -15.82
N VAL A 127 15.55 -4.47 -16.49
CA VAL A 127 14.71 -3.45 -15.83
C VAL A 127 13.49 -4.11 -15.18
N ASN A 128 12.84 -5.07 -15.82
CA ASN A 128 11.72 -5.81 -15.24
C ASN A 128 12.14 -6.63 -14.00
N TYR A 129 13.31 -7.23 -14.03
CA TYR A 129 13.88 -7.94 -12.88
C TYR A 129 14.12 -6.99 -11.69
N LEU A 130 14.67 -5.81 -11.94
CA LEU A 130 14.88 -4.77 -10.93
C LEU A 130 13.56 -4.25 -10.36
N ARG A 131 12.55 -3.99 -11.19
CA ARG A 131 11.20 -3.56 -10.77
C ARG A 131 10.53 -4.55 -9.82
N ASN A 132 10.81 -5.83 -9.97
CA ASN A 132 10.33 -6.89 -9.07
C ASN A 132 11.27 -7.12 -7.87
N ASP A 133 12.06 -6.13 -7.48
CA ASP A 133 13.03 -6.22 -6.39
C ASP A 133 13.94 -7.47 -6.50
N ARG A 134 14.18 -7.94 -7.70
CA ARG A 134 14.98 -9.14 -8.01
C ARG A 134 14.45 -10.43 -7.37
N THR A 135 13.16 -10.50 -7.11
CA THR A 135 12.52 -11.67 -6.48
C THR A 135 12.00 -12.67 -7.48
N VAL A 136 11.77 -12.24 -8.73
CA VAL A 136 11.23 -13.06 -9.82
C VAL A 136 12.02 -12.83 -11.08
N PHE A 137 12.47 -13.91 -11.72
CA PHE A 137 13.08 -13.83 -13.04
C PHE A 137 12.03 -13.47 -14.10
N PRO A 138 12.41 -12.67 -15.12
CA PRO A 138 11.56 -12.45 -16.28
C PRO A 138 11.16 -13.76 -16.95
N GLU A 139 10.05 -13.75 -17.66
CA GLU A 139 9.68 -14.84 -18.55
C GLU A 139 10.43 -14.68 -19.86
N PHE A 140 11.32 -15.63 -20.15
CA PHE A 140 12.13 -15.60 -21.37
C PHE A 140 11.40 -16.27 -22.52
N MET A 141 11.51 -15.71 -23.73
CA MET A 141 10.91 -16.30 -24.93
C MET A 141 11.68 -17.53 -25.40
N ASP A 142 13.00 -17.55 -25.20
CA ASP A 142 13.85 -18.68 -25.52
C ASP A 142 15.07 -18.77 -24.57
N LYS A 143 15.85 -19.87 -24.69
CA LYS A 143 17.05 -20.08 -23.87
C LYS A 143 18.18 -19.09 -24.18
N ASN A 144 18.22 -18.50 -25.37
CA ASN A 144 19.25 -17.52 -25.70
C ASN A 144 18.96 -16.22 -24.97
N ASP A 145 17.69 -15.81 -24.85
CA ASP A 145 17.27 -14.66 -24.06
C ASP A 145 17.72 -14.81 -22.59
N GLU A 146 17.54 -16.00 -22.01
CA GLU A 146 17.99 -16.30 -20.66
C GLU A 146 19.52 -16.16 -20.53
N VAL A 147 20.27 -16.73 -21.44
CA VAL A 147 21.75 -16.62 -21.45
C VAL A 147 22.21 -15.18 -21.59
N HIS A 148 21.58 -14.41 -22.47
CA HIS A 148 21.89 -13.00 -22.68
C HIS A 148 21.54 -12.17 -21.44
N PHE A 149 20.43 -12.45 -20.79
CA PHE A 149 20.04 -11.81 -19.53
C PHE A 149 21.08 -12.00 -18.42
N PHE A 150 21.59 -13.21 -18.21
CA PHE A 150 22.64 -13.44 -17.21
C PHE A 150 23.95 -12.74 -17.56
N LYS A 151 24.32 -12.66 -18.84
CA LYS A 151 25.47 -11.86 -19.29
C LYS A 151 25.24 -10.36 -19.02
N GLU A 152 24.04 -9.87 -19.20
CA GLU A 152 23.68 -8.49 -18.92
C GLU A 152 23.76 -8.19 -17.41
N LEU A 153 23.28 -9.08 -16.54
CA LEU A 153 23.46 -8.98 -15.09
C LEU A 153 24.93 -8.86 -14.70
N ASP A 154 25.79 -9.71 -15.29
CA ASP A 154 27.22 -9.67 -15.01
C ASP A 154 27.89 -8.37 -15.53
N PHE A 155 27.53 -7.91 -16.71
CA PHE A 155 28.02 -6.63 -17.25
C PHE A 155 27.73 -5.46 -16.33
N TRP A 156 26.49 -5.35 -15.84
CA TRP A 156 26.06 -4.29 -14.94
C TRP A 156 26.44 -4.54 -13.48
N LYS A 157 27.04 -5.68 -13.17
CA LYS A 157 27.38 -6.09 -11.80
C LYS A 157 26.14 -6.10 -10.88
N VAL A 158 25.03 -6.56 -11.42
CA VAL A 158 23.78 -6.75 -10.67
C VAL A 158 23.76 -8.19 -10.14
N PRO A 159 23.87 -8.40 -8.82
CA PRO A 159 23.87 -9.75 -8.27
C PRO A 159 22.49 -10.39 -8.32
N VAL A 160 22.44 -11.69 -8.61
CA VAL A 160 21.21 -12.47 -8.45
C VAL A 160 20.86 -12.54 -6.96
N LYS A 161 19.59 -12.21 -6.63
CA LYS A 161 19.12 -12.28 -5.25
C LYS A 161 18.88 -13.74 -4.85
N PRO A 162 19.41 -14.22 -3.71
CA PRO A 162 19.12 -15.57 -3.23
C PRO A 162 17.62 -15.81 -3.10
N GLY A 163 17.15 -16.96 -3.58
CA GLY A 163 15.72 -17.30 -3.53
C GLY A 163 14.85 -16.68 -4.62
N THR A 164 15.45 -16.05 -5.65
CA THR A 164 14.72 -15.60 -6.84
C THR A 164 13.97 -16.77 -7.48
N LYS A 165 12.67 -16.59 -7.72
CA LYS A 165 11.79 -17.61 -8.32
C LYS A 165 11.73 -17.43 -9.84
N SER A 166 11.48 -18.54 -10.57
CA SER A 166 11.07 -18.41 -11.97
C SER A 166 9.67 -17.84 -12.08
N ALA A 167 9.37 -17.16 -13.19
CA ALA A 167 8.01 -16.62 -13.42
C ALA A 167 6.94 -17.72 -13.33
N SER A 168 7.20 -18.89 -13.89
CA SER A 168 6.31 -20.07 -13.84
C SER A 168 6.03 -20.55 -12.41
N GLN A 169 7.00 -20.48 -11.49
CA GLN A 169 6.80 -20.86 -10.08
C GLN A 169 5.86 -19.90 -9.33
N VAL A 170 5.89 -18.62 -9.67
CA VAL A 170 5.02 -17.62 -9.05
C VAL A 170 3.56 -17.85 -9.48
N TYR A 171 3.31 -18.07 -10.76
CA TYR A 171 1.96 -18.32 -11.28
C TYR A 171 1.34 -19.61 -10.73
N THR A 172 2.13 -20.67 -10.54
CA THR A 172 1.66 -21.93 -9.97
C THR A 172 1.26 -21.78 -8.50
N GLN A 173 1.98 -21.00 -7.71
CA GLN A 173 1.65 -20.79 -6.29
C GLN A 173 0.39 -19.92 -6.08
N GLN A 174 0.10 -18.99 -6.99
CA GLN A 174 -1.10 -18.16 -6.90
C GLN A 174 -2.38 -18.89 -7.33
N ASN A 175 -2.27 -19.76 -8.33
CA ASN A 175 -3.45 -20.43 -8.91
C ASN A 175 -3.75 -21.82 -8.31
N TYR A 176 -2.78 -22.44 -7.66
CA TYR A 176 -2.93 -23.77 -7.02
C TYR A 176 -2.21 -23.77 -5.66
N PRO A 177 -2.85 -23.29 -4.59
CA PRO A 177 -2.30 -23.46 -3.25
C PRO A 177 -2.21 -24.96 -2.95
N THR A 178 -0.99 -25.49 -2.86
CA THR A 178 -0.75 -26.86 -2.44
C THR A 178 -1.34 -27.08 -1.06
N GLN A 179 -2.47 -27.77 -0.99
CA GLN A 179 -2.99 -28.34 0.25
C GLN A 179 -1.91 -29.30 0.79
N LYS A 180 -1.39 -29.00 1.96
CA LYS A 180 -0.54 -29.94 2.71
C LYS A 180 -1.42 -31.16 3.02
N MET A 181 -1.28 -32.23 2.24
CA MET A 181 -1.83 -33.54 2.62
C MET A 181 -1.10 -33.98 3.89
N ASN A 182 -1.78 -33.88 5.02
CA ASN A 182 -1.39 -34.60 6.22
C ASN A 182 -1.63 -36.10 6.00
N THR A 183 -0.65 -36.81 5.51
CA THR A 183 -0.61 -38.25 5.54
C THR A 183 -0.20 -38.72 6.92
N SER A 184 -1.14 -38.75 7.85
CA SER A 184 -1.01 -39.57 9.04
C SER A 184 -1.48 -40.99 8.71
N PHE A 185 -0.63 -41.81 8.12
CA PHE A 185 -0.84 -43.23 8.03
C PHE A 185 -0.53 -43.87 9.40
N GLY A 186 -1.59 -44.14 10.14
CA GLY A 186 -1.53 -44.96 11.35
C GLY A 186 -1.16 -46.39 10.99
N SER A 187 0.03 -46.79 11.37
CA SER A 187 0.48 -48.18 11.37
C SER A 187 -0.26 -48.95 12.48
N SER A 188 -1.21 -49.80 12.11
CA SER A 188 -1.72 -50.84 13.00
C SER A 188 -1.42 -52.21 12.41
N GLY A 189 -0.32 -52.77 12.87
CA GLY A 189 0.04 -54.16 12.60
C GLY A 189 -0.85 -55.10 13.34
N LYS A 190 -1.36 -56.13 12.65
CA LYS A 190 -1.70 -57.43 13.24
C LYS A 190 -1.16 -58.54 12.33
N LYS A 191 -0.08 -59.16 12.80
CA LYS A 191 0.37 -60.46 12.32
C LYS A 191 -0.66 -61.52 12.74
N GLN A 192 -1.15 -62.32 11.81
CA GLN A 192 -1.66 -63.66 12.09
C GLN A 192 -0.91 -64.67 11.24
N ALA A 193 -0.20 -65.55 11.93
CA ALA A 193 0.46 -66.72 11.41
C ALA A 193 -0.61 -67.75 11.01
N ARG A 194 -0.41 -68.43 9.85
CA ARG A 194 -1.00 -69.72 9.56
C ARG A 194 0.08 -70.66 9.10
N THR A 195 0.23 -71.72 9.86
CA THR A 195 1.06 -72.90 9.64
C THR A 195 0.45 -73.81 8.57
N PRO A 196 1.20 -74.61 7.81
CA PRO A 196 0.74 -75.45 6.72
C PRO A 196 0.42 -76.83 7.23
N ILE A 197 -0.52 -77.48 6.53
CA ILE A 197 -0.61 -78.93 6.36
C ILE A 197 -0.72 -79.20 4.87
#